data_5a58ce921526abe1a725c8ee58245520
#
_entry.id   5a58ce921526abe1a725c8ee58245520
#
_cell.length_a   1.000
_cell.length_b   1.000
_cell.length_c   1.000
_cell.angle_alpha   90.00
_cell.angle_beta   90.00
_cell.angle_gamma   90.00
#
_symmetry.space_group_name_H-M   'P 1'
#
loop_
_entity.id
_entity.type
_entity.pdbx_description
1 polymer ?
#
loop_
_entity_poly.entity_id
_entity_poly.type
_entity_poly.pdbx_seq_one_letter_code
_entity_poly.pdbx_strand_id
1 'polypeptide(L)'
;MPNGPEFVLAGDGPALEKQRGAPVLAALIGNDYDGFMKSWFWLVVGSVFLLAGLRAAENIPALPLGASAPDFTLPGVDGRDWTLKDFSGAKVLVVLFTCNHCPTAQYYEERVKQIVTDYKSKGVSLVAIMPNDPNSVRLDELGWTDLNDSFAEMKIRAKDHQFNFPYLYDGDTETVSRAYGPVATPHVFVFDAQRKLRYAGAIDDSERVQHVKKHYLRETLNALLAGKEPPTTQTKVVGCSTKWAGKQEQVKAYMEKLAAEPVTVARADAETLRALRKNDSGKFRLVNFWATWCAPCVAEFDEFVTINRMYRHRDFEFVTVSINRPDEEKSVLEFLKKKQASNRNLLFASSEREALINAFDPDWQGAVPYTVLINPEGKIIHRELDSIDPLALKRAIQKAMNERKPW
;
A
#
# COMPACT_ATOMS: atom_id res chain seq x y z
N MET A 1 -4.97 -9.17 -17.96
CA MET A 1 -3.89 -8.93 -16.97
C MET A 1 -4.40 -7.84 -16.05
N PRO A 2 -4.60 -8.06 -14.76
CA PRO A 2 -5.02 -7.01 -13.84
C PRO A 2 -3.83 -6.11 -13.53
N ASN A 3 -4.11 -4.80 -13.49
CA ASN A 3 -3.17 -3.74 -13.23
C ASN A 3 -2.49 -3.94 -11.87
N GLY A 4 -1.17 -4.08 -11.89
CA GLY A 4 -0.32 -4.00 -10.70
C GLY A 4 -0.32 -2.58 -10.10
N PRO A 5 0.35 -2.35 -8.96
CA PRO A 5 0.40 -1.03 -8.35
C PRO A 5 0.92 0.00 -9.35
N GLU A 6 0.29 1.16 -9.35
CA GLU A 6 0.60 2.28 -10.25
C GLU A 6 2.01 2.79 -9.98
N PHE A 7 2.97 2.39 -10.84
CA PHE A 7 4.33 2.89 -10.80
C PHE A 7 4.36 4.27 -11.44
N VAL A 8 4.64 5.30 -10.63
CA VAL A 8 4.81 6.66 -11.16
C VAL A 8 6.12 6.74 -11.92
N LEU A 9 6.02 6.81 -13.23
CA LEU A 9 7.10 7.27 -14.07
C LEU A 9 7.02 8.80 -14.12
N ALA A 10 7.96 9.51 -13.51
CA ALA A 10 8.11 10.95 -13.75
C ALA A 10 8.56 11.15 -15.19
N GLY A 11 7.64 11.51 -16.07
CA GLY A 11 7.88 11.78 -17.48
C GLY A 11 7.93 13.27 -17.77
N ASP A 12 8.71 13.62 -18.77
CA ASP A 12 8.99 14.97 -19.26
C ASP A 12 7.71 15.74 -19.61
N GLY A 13 7.65 17.01 -19.17
CA GLY A 13 6.59 17.94 -19.55
C GLY A 13 6.72 18.37 -21.01
N PRO A 14 5.61 18.58 -21.73
CA PRO A 14 5.66 19.07 -23.10
C PRO A 14 5.96 20.57 -23.16
N ALA A 15 6.80 20.91 -24.13
CA ALA A 15 7.15 22.27 -24.50
C ALA A 15 5.93 23.08 -24.95
N LEU A 16 5.89 24.34 -24.51
CA LEU A 16 4.91 25.35 -24.91
C LEU A 16 5.11 25.76 -26.35
N GLU A 17 4.17 25.47 -27.20
CA GLU A 17 4.07 26.09 -28.53
C GLU A 17 3.05 27.25 -28.50
N LYS A 18 3.57 28.45 -28.80
CA LYS A 18 2.79 29.67 -28.96
C LYS A 18 2.02 29.63 -30.27
N GLN A 19 0.70 29.79 -30.24
CA GLN A 19 -0.02 30.33 -31.40
C GLN A 19 -0.86 31.54 -31.02
N ARG A 20 -0.56 32.63 -31.76
CA ARG A 20 -1.28 33.90 -31.80
C ARG A 20 -2.45 33.80 -32.79
N GLY A 21 -3.49 34.55 -32.55
CA GLY A 21 -4.43 34.91 -33.61
C GLY A 21 -5.83 35.27 -33.11
N ALA A 22 -6.10 36.52 -32.83
CA ALA A 22 -7.38 37.15 -33.05
C ALA A 22 -7.44 37.66 -34.52
N PRO A 23 -8.63 37.91 -35.13
CA PRO A 23 -9.39 39.08 -34.82
C PRO A 23 -10.94 39.06 -35.05
N VAL A 24 -11.61 39.95 -34.36
CA VAL A 24 -12.66 40.89 -34.80
C VAL A 24 -13.73 40.42 -35.79
N LEU A 25 -15.01 40.50 -35.40
CA LEU A 25 -16.01 41.25 -36.18
C LEU A 25 -17.13 41.78 -35.27
N ALA A 26 -17.40 43.04 -35.44
CA ALA A 26 -18.40 43.84 -34.77
C ALA A 26 -19.68 43.98 -35.61
N ALA A 27 -20.76 44.30 -34.91
CA ALA A 27 -21.94 45.06 -35.35
C ALA A 27 -23.02 44.38 -36.19
N LEU A 28 -24.21 44.45 -35.66
CA LEU A 28 -25.42 45.16 -36.16
C LEU A 28 -26.60 44.93 -35.17
N ILE A 29 -26.91 45.90 -34.39
CA ILE A 29 -28.08 46.81 -34.30
C ILE A 29 -29.46 46.13 -34.53
N GLY A 30 -30.33 46.31 -33.54
CA GLY A 30 -31.78 46.09 -33.63
C GLY A 30 -32.44 46.24 -32.26
N ASN A 31 -32.89 47.49 -31.96
CA ASN A 31 -33.84 47.77 -30.88
C ASN A 31 -35.18 47.06 -31.15
N ASP A 32 -35.85 46.55 -30.15
CA ASP A 32 -37.16 47.07 -29.74
C ASP A 32 -37.86 46.21 -28.65
N TYR A 33 -38.34 46.94 -27.65
CA TYR A 33 -39.53 46.79 -26.82
C TYR A 33 -39.60 45.81 -25.64
N ASP A 34 -39.69 46.45 -24.51
CA ASP A 34 -40.54 46.32 -23.32
C ASP A 34 -41.37 45.06 -23.15
N GLY A 35 -41.25 44.54 -21.94
CA GLY A 35 -42.31 43.80 -21.30
C GLY A 35 -41.98 42.36 -20.92
N PHE A 36 -41.31 42.16 -19.83
CA PHE A 36 -41.48 41.06 -18.87
C PHE A 36 -40.34 41.01 -17.85
N MET A 37 -40.19 42.09 -17.09
CA MET A 37 -39.41 42.04 -15.87
C MET A 37 -40.30 41.43 -14.79
N LYS A 38 -40.07 40.15 -14.47
CA LYS A 38 -40.34 39.56 -13.12
C LYS A 38 -40.19 38.02 -13.06
N SER A 39 -39.32 37.39 -13.83
CA SER A 39 -39.13 35.95 -13.63
C SER A 39 -37.70 35.39 -13.89
N TRP A 40 -36.70 36.23 -14.04
CA TRP A 40 -35.35 35.77 -14.36
C TRP A 40 -34.30 36.04 -13.29
N PHE A 41 -34.71 36.39 -12.07
CA PHE A 41 -33.75 36.67 -10.99
C PHE A 41 -33.38 35.42 -10.14
N TRP A 42 -33.98 34.25 -10.42
CA TRP A 42 -33.78 33.03 -9.63
C TRP A 42 -33.03 31.92 -10.37
N LEU A 43 -32.57 32.11 -11.61
CA LEU A 43 -31.86 31.08 -12.41
C LEU A 43 -30.36 31.35 -12.61
N VAL A 44 -29.81 32.46 -12.12
CA VAL A 44 -28.39 32.81 -12.26
C VAL A 44 -27.59 32.59 -10.97
N VAL A 45 -28.26 32.37 -9.81
CA VAL A 45 -27.56 32.11 -8.53
C VAL A 45 -27.32 30.62 -8.29
N GLY A 46 -27.88 29.74 -9.13
CA GLY A 46 -27.77 28.27 -8.98
C GLY A 46 -26.56 27.62 -9.65
N SER A 47 -25.75 28.34 -10.44
CA SER A 47 -24.68 27.73 -11.26
C SER A 47 -23.26 27.96 -10.76
N VAL A 48 -23.06 28.47 -9.55
CA VAL A 48 -21.71 28.84 -9.05
C VAL A 48 -21.15 27.87 -8.01
N PHE A 49 -21.88 26.83 -7.60
CA PHE A 49 -21.39 25.90 -6.56
C PHE A 49 -21.34 24.42 -7.00
N LEU A 50 -20.78 24.14 -8.19
CA LEU A 50 -20.38 22.77 -8.54
C LEU A 50 -18.99 22.79 -9.21
N LEU A 51 -18.11 23.61 -8.69
CA LEU A 51 -16.67 23.35 -8.74
C LEU A 51 -16.33 22.54 -7.48
N ALA A 52 -16.83 21.32 -7.42
CA ALA A 52 -16.22 20.28 -6.59
C ALA A 52 -14.78 20.19 -7.07
N GLY A 53 -13.88 20.80 -6.32
CA GLY A 53 -12.47 20.86 -6.64
C GLY A 53 -11.92 19.45 -6.82
N LEU A 54 -11.67 19.06 -8.06
CA LEU A 54 -10.61 18.12 -8.36
C LEU A 54 -9.35 18.77 -7.77
N ARG A 55 -9.03 18.47 -6.50
CA ARG A 55 -7.72 18.77 -5.95
C ARG A 55 -6.76 18.00 -6.85
N ALA A 56 -6.07 18.73 -7.72
CA ALA A 56 -4.92 18.19 -8.45
C ALA A 56 -4.02 17.51 -7.42
N ALA A 57 -3.48 16.34 -7.78
CA ALA A 57 -2.53 15.64 -6.93
C ALA A 57 -1.50 16.66 -6.45
N GLU A 58 -1.34 16.79 -5.14
CA GLU A 58 -0.47 17.78 -4.53
C GLU A 58 0.97 17.50 -5.01
N ASN A 59 1.48 18.38 -5.89
CA ASN A 59 2.83 18.25 -6.43
C ASN A 59 3.81 18.94 -5.47
N ILE A 60 4.37 18.16 -4.55
CA ILE A 60 5.41 18.62 -3.62
C ILE A 60 6.76 18.46 -4.31
N PRO A 61 7.45 19.56 -4.62
CA PRO A 61 8.74 19.50 -5.32
C PRO A 61 9.81 18.89 -4.40
N ALA A 62 10.69 18.09 -4.97
CA ALA A 62 11.85 17.58 -4.24
C ALA A 62 12.81 18.72 -3.89
N LEU A 63 13.49 18.60 -2.75
CA LEU A 63 14.48 19.55 -2.26
C LEU A 63 15.55 19.79 -3.36
N PRO A 64 15.84 21.05 -3.74
CA PRO A 64 16.80 21.33 -4.81
C PRO A 64 18.25 21.06 -4.36
N LEU A 65 19.10 20.67 -5.30
CA LEU A 65 20.53 20.50 -5.06
C LEU A 65 21.16 21.76 -4.45
N GLY A 66 22.09 21.58 -3.51
CA GLY A 66 22.74 22.66 -2.78
C GLY A 66 21.92 23.24 -1.62
N ALA A 67 20.64 22.90 -1.50
CA ALA A 67 19.83 23.31 -0.35
C ALA A 67 20.37 22.71 0.96
N SER A 68 20.13 23.40 2.06
CA SER A 68 20.45 22.86 3.40
C SER A 68 19.43 21.78 3.78
N ALA A 69 19.89 20.77 4.53
CA ALA A 69 19.00 19.76 5.08
C ALA A 69 17.93 20.43 5.95
N PRO A 70 16.64 20.23 5.68
CA PRO A 70 15.58 20.66 6.57
C PRO A 70 15.73 20.01 7.95
N ASP A 71 15.50 20.80 8.99
CA ASP A 71 15.57 20.30 10.37
C ASP A 71 14.39 19.38 10.67
N PHE A 72 14.59 18.48 11.63
CA PHE A 72 13.54 17.57 12.08
C PHE A 72 13.70 17.19 13.55
N THR A 73 12.56 16.86 14.15
CA THR A 73 12.43 16.13 15.41
C THR A 73 11.32 15.11 15.21
N LEU A 74 11.66 13.83 15.12
CA LEU A 74 10.72 12.77 14.80
C LEU A 74 10.86 11.58 15.74
N PRO A 75 9.75 10.89 16.09
CA PRO A 75 9.79 9.67 16.90
C PRO A 75 10.41 8.51 16.11
N GLY A 76 11.35 7.82 16.74
CA GLY A 76 11.98 6.62 16.23
C GLY A 76 11.30 5.34 16.71
N VAL A 77 11.41 4.28 15.92
CA VAL A 77 10.90 2.94 16.29
C VAL A 77 11.59 2.37 17.54
N ASP A 78 12.73 2.89 17.89
CA ASP A 78 13.51 2.56 19.11
C ASP A 78 13.00 3.25 20.38
N GLY A 79 11.96 4.06 20.27
CA GLY A 79 11.28 4.73 21.38
C GLY A 79 11.90 6.07 21.80
N ARG A 80 12.88 6.60 21.05
CA ARG A 80 13.43 7.95 21.26
C ARG A 80 13.07 8.88 20.11
N ASP A 81 13.03 10.17 20.41
CA ASP A 81 12.98 11.20 19.39
C ASP A 81 14.38 11.45 18.84
N TRP A 82 14.47 11.59 17.52
CA TRP A 82 15.68 11.88 16.78
C TRP A 82 15.60 13.26 16.14
N THR A 83 16.71 13.98 16.18
CA THR A 83 16.84 15.30 15.56
C THR A 83 17.93 15.30 14.49
N LEU A 84 17.91 16.27 13.57
CA LEU A 84 18.99 16.46 12.60
C LEU A 84 20.35 16.66 13.33
N LYS A 85 20.33 17.29 14.53
CA LYS A 85 21.52 17.53 15.34
C LYS A 85 22.20 16.25 15.84
N ASP A 86 21.46 15.16 16.02
CA ASP A 86 22.04 13.85 16.41
C ASP A 86 23.04 13.33 15.37
N PHE A 87 22.94 13.80 14.14
CA PHE A 87 23.83 13.44 13.03
C PHE A 87 24.92 14.47 12.74
N SER A 88 25.10 15.49 13.62
CA SER A 88 26.03 16.60 13.38
C SER A 88 27.50 16.17 13.17
N GLY A 89 27.92 15.07 13.81
CA GLY A 89 29.26 14.49 13.67
C GLY A 89 29.52 13.73 12.35
N ALA A 90 28.50 13.48 11.54
CA ALA A 90 28.67 12.75 10.29
C ALA A 90 29.33 13.60 9.19
N LYS A 91 30.34 13.04 8.51
CA LYS A 91 30.94 13.64 7.31
C LYS A 91 29.97 13.68 6.14
N VAL A 92 29.12 12.65 6.04
CA VAL A 92 28.05 12.53 5.04
C VAL A 92 26.81 12.03 5.74
N LEU A 93 25.66 12.68 5.51
CA LEU A 93 24.36 12.26 6.00
C LEU A 93 23.50 11.76 4.85
N VAL A 94 22.95 10.57 5.00
CA VAL A 94 21.93 10.00 4.11
C VAL A 94 20.58 10.07 4.79
N VAL A 95 19.62 10.76 4.19
CA VAL A 95 18.21 10.71 4.57
C VAL A 95 17.49 9.86 3.53
N LEU A 96 16.96 8.72 3.95
CA LEU A 96 16.25 7.76 3.11
C LEU A 96 14.76 7.81 3.43
N PHE A 97 13.93 8.21 2.49
CA PHE A 97 12.49 8.03 2.61
C PHE A 97 12.12 6.63 2.17
N THR A 98 11.50 5.87 3.04
CA THR A 98 11.13 4.46 2.82
C THR A 98 9.80 4.13 3.52
N CYS A 99 9.22 2.96 3.24
CA CYS A 99 7.96 2.54 3.83
C CYS A 99 7.85 1.01 3.90
N ASN A 100 6.89 0.51 4.67
CA ASN A 100 6.69 -0.93 4.83
C ASN A 100 5.99 -1.58 3.64
N HIS A 101 4.97 -0.88 3.08
CA HIS A 101 4.09 -1.48 2.07
C HIS A 101 4.71 -1.62 0.69
N CYS A 102 5.70 -0.78 0.35
CA CYS A 102 6.25 -0.73 -1.00
C CYS A 102 7.19 -1.92 -1.27
N PRO A 103 6.90 -2.77 -2.26
CA PRO A 103 7.76 -3.89 -2.61
C PRO A 103 9.16 -3.45 -3.01
N THR A 104 9.30 -2.36 -3.77
CA THR A 104 10.60 -1.82 -4.14
C THR A 104 11.41 -1.40 -2.91
N ALA A 105 10.79 -0.75 -1.92
CA ALA A 105 11.47 -0.39 -0.67
C ALA A 105 11.95 -1.64 0.09
N GLN A 106 11.11 -2.69 0.14
CA GLN A 106 11.45 -3.97 0.77
C GLN A 106 12.67 -4.63 0.12
N TYR A 107 12.79 -4.58 -1.21
CA TYR A 107 13.96 -5.10 -1.93
C TYR A 107 15.28 -4.43 -1.55
N TYR A 108 15.23 -3.18 -1.11
CA TYR A 108 16.42 -2.45 -0.73
C TYR A 108 16.83 -2.61 0.73
N GLU A 109 16.00 -3.18 1.62
CA GLU A 109 16.28 -3.24 3.05
C GLU A 109 17.64 -3.85 3.39
N GLU A 110 17.94 -5.03 2.86
CA GLU A 110 19.23 -5.70 3.11
C GLU A 110 20.40 -4.89 2.55
N ARG A 111 20.24 -4.27 1.37
CA ARG A 111 21.29 -3.42 0.79
C ARG A 111 21.52 -2.17 1.59
N VAL A 112 20.47 -1.55 2.13
CA VAL A 112 20.59 -0.39 3.02
C VAL A 112 21.33 -0.77 4.31
N LYS A 113 20.97 -1.88 4.94
CA LYS A 113 21.68 -2.42 6.12
C LYS A 113 23.17 -2.64 5.83
N GLN A 114 23.48 -3.21 4.67
CA GLN A 114 24.87 -3.41 4.26
C GLN A 114 25.59 -2.09 4.02
N ILE A 115 24.94 -1.08 3.39
CA ILE A 115 25.54 0.25 3.21
C ILE A 115 25.83 0.89 4.55
N VAL A 116 24.92 0.83 5.52
CA VAL A 116 25.16 1.35 6.87
C VAL A 116 26.39 0.66 7.49
N THR A 117 26.48 -0.64 7.40
CA THR A 117 27.63 -1.40 7.94
C THR A 117 28.95 -1.00 7.28
N ASP A 118 28.98 -0.87 5.94
CA ASP A 118 30.20 -0.59 5.16
C ASP A 118 30.73 0.83 5.34
N TYR A 119 29.85 1.78 5.70
CA TYR A 119 30.20 3.21 5.70
C TYR A 119 30.16 3.88 7.08
N LYS A 120 29.59 3.27 8.11
CA LYS A 120 29.52 3.84 9.47
C LYS A 120 30.89 4.25 10.00
N SER A 121 31.90 3.37 9.90
CA SER A 121 33.27 3.66 10.36
C SER A 121 33.99 4.74 9.53
N LYS A 122 33.49 5.05 8.34
CA LYS A 122 34.04 6.09 7.45
C LYS A 122 33.44 7.47 7.72
N GLY A 123 32.48 7.57 8.65
CA GLY A 123 31.83 8.83 9.04
C GLY A 123 30.54 9.12 8.25
N VAL A 124 29.90 8.11 7.68
CA VAL A 124 28.56 8.23 7.10
C VAL A 124 27.52 7.85 8.14
N SER A 125 26.48 8.66 8.27
CA SER A 125 25.26 8.32 9.00
C SER A 125 24.09 8.20 8.03
N LEU A 126 23.21 7.24 8.31
CA LEU A 126 21.94 7.06 7.58
C LEU A 126 20.77 7.12 8.57
N VAL A 127 19.75 7.85 8.21
CA VAL A 127 18.45 7.88 8.87
C VAL A 127 17.36 7.59 7.84
N ALA A 128 16.45 6.68 8.18
CA ALA A 128 15.27 6.40 7.37
C ALA A 128 14.04 7.11 7.93
N ILE A 129 13.20 7.67 7.08
CA ILE A 129 11.96 8.37 7.45
C ILE A 129 10.80 7.74 6.68
N MET A 130 9.72 7.41 7.39
CA MET A 130 8.43 7.01 6.84
C MET A 130 7.61 8.26 6.55
N PRO A 131 7.35 8.58 5.26
CA PRO A 131 6.63 9.80 4.89
C PRO A 131 5.12 9.64 4.81
N ASN A 132 4.63 8.38 4.80
CA ASN A 132 3.27 8.06 4.40
C ASN A 132 2.26 8.21 5.54
N ASP A 133 1.14 8.84 5.25
CA ASP A 133 -0.06 8.69 6.06
C ASP A 133 -0.66 7.27 5.83
N PRO A 134 -0.74 6.43 6.86
CA PRO A 134 -1.25 5.06 6.73
C PRO A 134 -2.72 5.00 6.29
N ASN A 135 -3.51 6.06 6.52
CA ASN A 135 -4.90 6.16 6.06
C ASN A 135 -5.00 6.53 4.57
N SER A 136 -3.90 6.88 3.95
CA SER A 136 -3.79 7.20 2.53
C SER A 136 -3.30 6.02 1.68
N VAL A 137 -3.15 4.83 2.27
CA VAL A 137 -2.79 3.59 1.60
C VAL A 137 -4.06 2.77 1.36
N ARG A 138 -4.35 2.42 0.09
CA ARG A 138 -5.50 1.55 -0.23
C ARG A 138 -5.18 0.09 0.11
N LEU A 139 -6.21 -0.69 0.39
CA LEU A 139 -6.03 -2.12 0.72
C LEU A 139 -5.39 -2.93 -0.41
N ASP A 140 -5.69 -2.64 -1.66
CA ASP A 140 -5.08 -3.34 -2.81
C ASP A 140 -3.59 -3.00 -2.99
N GLU A 141 -3.12 -1.86 -2.47
CA GLU A 141 -1.70 -1.51 -2.46
C GLU A 141 -0.91 -2.31 -1.39
N LEU A 142 -1.61 -2.86 -0.40
CA LEU A 142 -1.03 -3.76 0.61
C LEU A 142 -0.90 -5.22 0.12
N GLY A 143 -1.25 -5.51 -1.12
CA GLY A 143 -1.18 -6.87 -1.67
C GLY A 143 0.22 -7.52 -1.66
N TRP A 144 1.25 -6.73 -1.39
CA TRP A 144 2.65 -7.16 -1.42
C TRP A 144 3.33 -7.11 -0.05
N THR A 145 2.57 -6.93 1.00
CA THR A 145 3.07 -6.81 2.37
C THR A 145 2.12 -7.49 3.37
N ASP A 146 2.66 -7.80 4.53
CA ASP A 146 1.92 -8.22 5.72
C ASP A 146 1.61 -7.03 6.64
N LEU A 147 2.30 -5.89 6.46
CA LEU A 147 2.26 -4.70 7.32
C LEU A 147 1.93 -3.44 6.50
N ASN A 148 1.09 -2.56 7.07
CA ASN A 148 0.86 -1.21 6.59
C ASN A 148 1.97 -0.26 7.11
N ASP A 149 1.81 1.05 6.89
CA ASP A 149 2.77 2.09 7.21
C ASP A 149 2.51 2.79 8.57
N SER A 150 1.72 2.20 9.45
CA SER A 150 1.50 2.76 10.79
C SER A 150 2.77 2.69 11.65
N PHE A 151 2.91 3.63 12.59
CA PHE A 151 4.07 3.63 13.50
C PHE A 151 4.20 2.34 14.31
N ALA A 152 3.08 1.71 14.68
CA ALA A 152 3.09 0.42 15.36
C ALA A 152 3.68 -0.69 14.46
N GLU A 153 3.28 -0.72 13.19
CA GLU A 153 3.75 -1.71 12.23
C GLU A 153 5.20 -1.48 11.78
N MET A 154 5.66 -0.20 11.74
CA MET A 154 7.08 0.12 11.56
C MET A 154 7.96 -0.52 12.64
N LYS A 155 7.54 -0.50 13.92
CA LYS A 155 8.26 -1.15 15.03
C LYS A 155 8.37 -2.65 14.83
N ILE A 156 7.29 -3.29 14.37
CA ILE A 156 7.27 -4.72 14.04
C ILE A 156 8.28 -4.99 12.92
N ARG A 157 8.20 -4.26 11.81
CA ARG A 157 9.07 -4.46 10.66
C ARG A 157 10.54 -4.25 11.00
N ALA A 158 10.88 -3.15 11.69
CA ALA A 158 12.24 -2.84 12.07
C ALA A 158 12.86 -3.92 12.98
N LYS A 159 12.05 -4.49 13.89
CA LYS A 159 12.45 -5.60 14.75
C LYS A 159 12.68 -6.89 13.95
N ASP A 160 11.73 -7.26 13.11
CA ASP A 160 11.77 -8.53 12.36
C ASP A 160 12.90 -8.56 11.33
N HIS A 161 13.14 -7.44 10.67
CA HIS A 161 14.19 -7.27 9.68
C HIS A 161 15.52 -6.77 10.26
N GLN A 162 15.60 -6.60 11.59
CA GLN A 162 16.82 -6.20 12.31
C GLN A 162 17.47 -4.93 11.71
N PHE A 163 16.70 -3.87 11.57
CA PHE A 163 17.22 -2.60 11.03
C PHE A 163 18.35 -2.07 11.90
N ASN A 164 19.49 -1.74 11.31
CA ASN A 164 20.70 -1.24 11.96
C ASN A 164 20.89 0.28 11.81
N PHE A 165 19.80 0.98 11.53
CA PHE A 165 19.71 2.43 11.34
C PHE A 165 18.46 2.99 12.02
N PRO A 166 18.44 4.28 12.41
CA PRO A 166 17.24 4.95 12.91
C PRO A 166 16.13 4.94 11.85
N TYR A 167 14.91 4.52 12.24
CA TYR A 167 13.73 4.55 11.40
C TYR A 167 12.66 5.40 12.06
N LEU A 168 12.36 6.55 11.47
CA LEU A 168 11.58 7.63 12.05
C LEU A 168 10.22 7.76 11.37
N TYR A 169 9.21 8.20 12.10
CA TYR A 169 7.86 8.35 11.62
C TYR A 169 7.44 9.81 11.47
N ASP A 170 6.98 10.20 10.29
CA ASP A 170 6.44 11.53 9.97
C ASP A 170 5.03 11.47 9.36
N GLY A 171 4.43 10.28 9.30
CA GLY A 171 3.16 10.05 8.58
C GLY A 171 1.97 10.81 9.14
N ASP A 172 1.95 11.16 10.43
CA ASP A 172 0.85 11.92 11.03
C ASP A 172 0.89 13.41 10.67
N THR A 173 2.08 13.99 10.56
CA THR A 173 2.27 15.43 10.33
C THR A 173 2.72 15.76 8.92
N GLU A 174 3.47 14.87 8.30
CA GLU A 174 4.11 15.02 6.98
C GLU A 174 5.01 16.27 6.88
N THR A 175 5.25 16.96 7.99
CA THR A 175 5.93 18.27 7.99
C THR A 175 7.35 18.18 7.47
N VAL A 176 8.10 17.19 7.93
CA VAL A 176 9.48 16.94 7.51
C VAL A 176 9.49 16.41 6.09
N SER A 177 8.64 15.42 5.80
CA SER A 177 8.56 14.82 4.48
C SER A 177 8.20 15.86 3.40
N ARG A 178 7.30 16.81 3.69
CA ARG A 178 6.95 17.91 2.79
C ARG A 178 8.11 18.86 2.52
N ALA A 179 8.98 19.08 3.51
CA ALA A 179 10.16 19.92 3.34
C ALA A 179 11.25 19.28 2.45
N TYR A 180 11.35 17.94 2.45
CA TYR A 180 12.25 17.19 1.56
C TYR A 180 11.64 16.87 0.20
N GLY A 181 10.33 16.68 0.11
CA GLY A 181 9.59 16.36 -1.11
C GLY A 181 9.93 14.99 -1.72
N PRO A 182 9.90 13.86 -0.96
CA PRO A 182 10.07 12.55 -1.58
C PRO A 182 8.91 12.25 -2.51
N VAL A 183 9.21 11.91 -3.77
CA VAL A 183 8.17 11.62 -4.78
C VAL A 183 7.68 10.18 -4.73
N ALA A 184 8.54 9.27 -4.22
CA ALA A 184 8.25 7.85 -4.07
C ALA A 184 9.11 7.26 -2.95
N THR A 185 8.87 5.99 -2.61
CA THR A 185 9.71 5.22 -1.69
C THR A 185 10.26 3.98 -2.41
N PRO A 186 11.62 3.73 -2.33
CA PRO A 186 12.61 4.51 -1.61
C PRO A 186 13.10 5.75 -2.38
N HIS A 187 13.39 6.86 -1.69
CA HIS A 187 14.02 8.07 -2.23
C HIS A 187 15.14 8.53 -1.31
N VAL A 188 16.32 8.72 -1.85
CA VAL A 188 17.54 9.06 -1.10
C VAL A 188 17.90 10.54 -1.29
N PHE A 189 18.27 11.20 -0.20
CA PHE A 189 18.87 12.55 -0.17
C PHE A 189 20.21 12.45 0.57
N VAL A 190 21.31 12.85 -0.09
CA VAL A 190 22.66 12.76 0.47
C VAL A 190 23.24 14.15 0.66
N PHE A 191 23.66 14.43 1.89
CA PHE A 191 24.18 15.71 2.32
C PHE A 191 25.67 15.59 2.70
N ASP A 192 26.45 16.62 2.34
CA ASP A 192 27.85 16.75 2.76
C ASP A 192 27.98 17.14 4.25
N ALA A 193 29.21 17.39 4.71
CA ALA A 193 29.52 17.81 6.07
C ALA A 193 28.88 19.16 6.46
N GLN A 194 28.63 20.04 5.49
CA GLN A 194 27.95 21.31 5.66
C GLN A 194 26.42 21.19 5.53
N ARG A 195 25.91 19.95 5.46
CA ARG A 195 24.47 19.64 5.26
C ARG A 195 23.89 20.25 4.00
N LYS A 196 24.71 20.38 2.93
CA LYS A 196 24.25 20.76 1.60
C LYS A 196 23.91 19.52 0.78
N LEU A 197 22.76 19.52 0.12
CA LEU A 197 22.30 18.42 -0.71
C LEU A 197 23.21 18.24 -1.92
N ARG A 198 23.82 17.05 -2.06
CA ARG A 198 24.73 16.71 -3.16
C ARG A 198 24.18 15.65 -4.10
N TYR A 199 23.22 14.87 -3.62
CA TYR A 199 22.55 13.86 -4.44
C TYR A 199 21.10 13.69 -3.97
N ALA A 200 20.19 13.55 -4.95
CA ALA A 200 18.81 13.13 -4.73
C ALA A 200 18.39 12.08 -5.78
N GLY A 201 17.87 10.93 -5.37
CA GLY A 201 17.47 9.91 -6.33
C GLY A 201 17.37 8.49 -5.78
N ALA A 202 17.64 7.52 -6.65
CA ALA A 202 17.58 6.09 -6.36
C ALA A 202 18.85 5.61 -5.61
N ILE A 203 18.75 4.45 -4.97
CA ILE A 203 19.88 3.76 -4.33
C ILE A 203 20.80 3.16 -5.40
N ASP A 204 20.22 2.45 -6.35
CA ASP A 204 20.87 1.78 -7.49
C ASP A 204 20.03 2.01 -8.76
N ASP A 205 20.54 1.58 -9.92
CA ASP A 205 19.80 1.65 -11.19
C ASP A 205 18.77 0.50 -11.36
N SER A 206 18.75 -0.47 -10.44
CA SER A 206 17.77 -1.56 -10.40
C SER A 206 17.48 -1.99 -8.95
N GLU A 207 16.21 -2.26 -8.67
CA GLU A 207 15.80 -2.89 -7.41
C GLU A 207 16.29 -4.35 -7.32
N ARG A 208 16.43 -5.04 -8.49
CA ARG A 208 16.89 -6.42 -8.56
C ARG A 208 18.41 -6.47 -8.57
N VAL A 209 19.00 -7.08 -7.54
CA VAL A 209 20.45 -7.13 -7.32
C VAL A 209 21.21 -7.65 -8.55
N GLN A 210 20.69 -8.70 -9.21
CA GLN A 210 21.31 -9.30 -10.39
C GLN A 210 21.31 -8.40 -11.63
N HIS A 211 20.53 -7.34 -11.65
CA HIS A 211 20.42 -6.37 -12.76
C HIS A 211 21.14 -5.06 -12.48
N VAL A 212 21.68 -4.87 -11.27
CA VAL A 212 22.37 -3.64 -10.87
C VAL A 212 23.66 -3.49 -11.66
N LYS A 213 23.81 -2.36 -12.35
CA LYS A 213 25.01 -1.95 -13.09
C LYS A 213 25.64 -0.71 -12.49
N LYS A 214 24.84 0.14 -11.83
CA LYS A 214 25.27 1.40 -11.19
C LYS A 214 24.77 1.47 -9.75
N HIS A 215 25.71 1.70 -8.85
CA HIS A 215 25.47 1.84 -7.42
C HIS A 215 25.47 3.33 -7.03
N TYR A 216 24.44 4.09 -7.44
CA TYR A 216 24.40 5.54 -7.31
C TYR A 216 24.70 6.04 -5.90
N LEU A 217 24.08 5.45 -4.86
CA LEU A 217 24.35 5.83 -3.49
C LEU A 217 25.80 5.56 -3.08
N ARG A 218 26.33 4.37 -3.38
CA ARG A 218 27.72 4.01 -3.05
C ARG A 218 28.75 4.89 -3.79
N GLU A 219 28.51 5.18 -5.06
CA GLU A 219 29.35 6.07 -5.87
C GLU A 219 29.35 7.49 -5.29
N THR A 220 28.18 8.00 -4.89
CA THR A 220 28.01 9.30 -4.21
C THR A 220 28.77 9.33 -2.89
N LEU A 221 28.60 8.34 -2.03
CA LEU A 221 29.28 8.26 -0.74
C LEU A 221 30.81 8.23 -0.91
N ASN A 222 31.31 7.43 -1.84
CA ASN A 222 32.76 7.35 -2.12
C ASN A 222 33.31 8.67 -2.63
N ALA A 223 32.60 9.37 -3.50
CA ALA A 223 33.03 10.67 -4.03
C ALA A 223 33.09 11.72 -2.91
N LEU A 224 32.04 11.86 -2.11
CA LEU A 224 32.00 12.85 -1.02
C LEU A 224 33.03 12.58 0.07
N LEU A 225 33.28 11.33 0.43
CA LEU A 225 34.32 10.95 1.38
C LEU A 225 35.74 11.24 0.85
N ALA A 226 35.91 11.23 -0.47
CA ALA A 226 37.17 11.61 -1.13
C ALA A 226 37.28 13.14 -1.40
N GLY A 227 36.32 13.95 -0.93
CA GLY A 227 36.29 15.40 -1.17
C GLY A 227 35.98 15.77 -2.64
N LYS A 228 35.31 14.89 -3.37
CA LYS A 228 34.97 15.08 -4.80
C LYS A 228 33.46 15.25 -4.97
N GLU A 229 33.04 15.88 -6.03
CA GLU A 229 31.64 15.92 -6.45
C GLU A 229 31.15 14.53 -6.87
N PRO A 230 29.88 14.16 -6.57
CA PRO A 230 29.30 12.92 -7.06
C PRO A 230 29.29 12.85 -8.58
N PRO A 231 29.57 11.67 -9.18
CA PRO A 231 29.53 11.50 -10.62
C PRO A 231 28.13 11.69 -11.23
N THR A 232 27.11 11.53 -10.40
CA THR A 232 25.71 11.78 -10.71
C THR A 232 25.10 12.48 -9.51
N THR A 233 24.41 13.61 -9.73
CA THR A 233 23.81 14.41 -8.65
C THR A 233 22.31 14.15 -8.50
N GLN A 234 21.67 13.63 -9.55
CA GLN A 234 20.24 13.36 -9.54
C GLN A 234 19.90 12.17 -10.43
N THR A 235 18.99 11.31 -9.99
CA THR A 235 18.48 10.17 -10.75
C THR A 235 16.97 10.06 -10.64
N LYS A 236 16.36 9.34 -11.59
CA LYS A 236 14.95 8.97 -11.50
C LYS A 236 14.72 8.05 -10.29
N VAL A 237 13.64 8.33 -9.57
CA VAL A 237 13.18 7.49 -8.45
C VAL A 237 12.14 6.49 -8.96
N VAL A 238 12.28 5.24 -8.58
CA VAL A 238 11.33 4.15 -8.88
C VAL A 238 10.83 3.56 -7.57
N GLY A 239 9.53 3.38 -7.46
CA GLY A 239 8.88 2.83 -6.27
C GLY A 239 7.42 3.25 -6.17
N CYS A 240 6.80 3.01 -5.02
CA CYS A 240 5.43 3.45 -4.76
C CYS A 240 5.41 4.95 -4.46
N SER A 241 4.48 5.68 -5.08
CA SER A 241 4.31 7.12 -4.82
C SER A 241 4.07 7.38 -3.34
N THR A 242 4.64 8.46 -2.80
CA THR A 242 4.39 8.90 -1.41
C THR A 242 2.90 9.06 -1.16
N LYS A 243 2.42 8.57 -0.02
CA LYS A 243 1.01 8.56 0.36
C LYS A 243 0.71 9.75 1.28
N TRP A 244 0.59 10.91 0.67
CA TRP A 244 0.22 12.13 1.37
C TRP A 244 -1.22 12.08 1.89
N ALA A 245 -1.52 12.73 3.00
CA ALA A 245 -2.86 12.81 3.60
C ALA A 245 -3.95 13.31 2.63
N GLY A 246 -3.56 14.10 1.64
CA GLY A 246 -4.47 14.52 0.55
C GLY A 246 -5.04 13.37 -0.29
N LYS A 247 -4.51 12.14 -0.17
CA LYS A 247 -5.03 10.93 -0.84
C LYS A 247 -6.13 10.21 -0.05
N GLN A 248 -6.43 10.60 1.20
CA GLN A 248 -7.49 9.97 2.02
C GLN A 248 -8.85 9.95 1.30
N GLU A 249 -9.21 11.01 0.58
CA GLU A 249 -10.47 11.04 -0.20
C GLU A 249 -10.49 9.97 -1.31
N GLN A 250 -9.34 9.65 -1.91
CA GLN A 250 -9.25 8.57 -2.90
C GLN A 250 -9.42 7.21 -2.24
N VAL A 251 -8.85 7.02 -1.03
CA VAL A 251 -9.04 5.80 -0.23
C VAL A 251 -10.51 5.65 0.16
N LYS A 252 -11.16 6.74 0.61
CA LYS A 252 -12.58 6.74 0.96
C LYS A 252 -13.45 6.33 -0.25
N ALA A 253 -13.24 6.97 -1.40
CA ALA A 253 -13.96 6.62 -2.62
C ALA A 253 -13.71 5.16 -3.06
N TYR A 254 -12.50 4.66 -2.87
CA TYR A 254 -12.17 3.25 -3.09
C TYR A 254 -12.93 2.33 -2.13
N MET A 255 -12.99 2.67 -0.83
CA MET A 255 -13.73 1.88 0.17
C MET A 255 -15.25 1.88 -0.09
N GLU A 256 -15.82 3.01 -0.53
CA GLU A 256 -17.23 3.10 -0.95
C GLU A 256 -17.51 2.18 -2.16
N LYS A 257 -16.59 2.11 -3.10
CA LYS A 257 -16.65 1.18 -4.25
C LYS A 257 -16.64 -0.28 -3.80
N LEU A 258 -15.78 -0.63 -2.85
CA LEU A 258 -15.72 -1.97 -2.26
C LEU A 258 -17.02 -2.31 -1.49
N ALA A 259 -17.58 -1.33 -0.78
CA ALA A 259 -18.82 -1.51 -0.04
C ALA A 259 -20.04 -1.74 -0.95
N ALA A 260 -19.99 -1.22 -2.19
CA ALA A 260 -21.04 -1.40 -3.19
C ALA A 260 -20.93 -2.71 -3.99
N GLU A 261 -19.88 -3.50 -3.79
CA GLU A 261 -19.72 -4.78 -4.46
C GLU A 261 -20.85 -5.77 -4.09
N PRO A 262 -21.36 -6.57 -5.04
CA PRO A 262 -22.43 -7.53 -4.75
C PRO A 262 -21.95 -8.62 -3.80
N VAL A 263 -22.78 -8.92 -2.81
CA VAL A 263 -22.56 -10.00 -1.86
C VAL A 263 -23.59 -11.09 -2.09
N THR A 264 -23.12 -12.30 -2.34
CA THR A 264 -23.95 -13.48 -2.60
C THR A 264 -23.51 -14.64 -1.73
N VAL A 265 -24.37 -15.61 -1.55
CA VAL A 265 -24.08 -16.92 -0.98
C VAL A 265 -24.64 -18.01 -1.92
N ALA A 266 -23.87 -19.05 -2.18
CA ALA A 266 -24.30 -20.19 -2.97
C ALA A 266 -24.30 -21.45 -2.10
N ARG A 267 -25.22 -22.38 -2.38
CA ARG A 267 -25.23 -23.69 -1.73
C ARG A 267 -24.08 -24.55 -2.23
N ALA A 268 -23.43 -25.27 -1.32
CA ALA A 268 -22.33 -26.18 -1.62
C ALA A 268 -22.65 -27.57 -1.07
N ASP A 269 -22.57 -28.56 -1.91
CA ASP A 269 -22.62 -29.96 -1.56
C ASP A 269 -21.22 -30.53 -1.30
N ALA A 270 -21.15 -31.82 -0.97
CA ALA A 270 -19.89 -32.51 -0.71
C ALA A 270 -18.95 -32.53 -1.95
N GLU A 271 -19.49 -32.55 -3.17
CA GLU A 271 -18.69 -32.52 -4.39
C GLU A 271 -18.04 -31.15 -4.59
N THR A 272 -18.81 -30.08 -4.38
CA THR A 272 -18.30 -28.69 -4.36
C THR A 272 -17.16 -28.54 -3.38
N LEU A 273 -17.25 -29.12 -2.17
CA LEU A 273 -16.20 -29.06 -1.17
C LEU A 273 -14.95 -29.85 -1.56
N ARG A 274 -15.11 -31.03 -2.18
CA ARG A 274 -13.97 -31.79 -2.74
C ARG A 274 -13.26 -30.99 -3.84
N ALA A 275 -14.02 -30.36 -4.75
CA ALA A 275 -13.45 -29.49 -5.77
C ALA A 275 -12.75 -28.27 -5.18
N LEU A 276 -13.31 -27.67 -4.12
CA LEU A 276 -12.70 -26.59 -3.37
C LEU A 276 -11.35 -27.03 -2.77
N ARG A 277 -11.31 -28.22 -2.16
CA ARG A 277 -10.12 -28.82 -1.54
C ARG A 277 -9.03 -29.18 -2.56
N LYS A 278 -9.42 -29.68 -3.74
CA LYS A 278 -8.52 -30.03 -4.82
C LYS A 278 -7.77 -28.82 -5.40
N ASN A 279 -8.42 -27.68 -5.43
CA ASN A 279 -7.87 -26.39 -5.86
C ASN A 279 -7.27 -26.36 -7.29
N ASP A 280 -8.10 -26.58 -8.29
CA ASP A 280 -7.68 -26.48 -9.71
C ASP A 280 -7.61 -25.02 -10.23
N SER A 281 -7.69 -24.00 -9.34
CA SER A 281 -7.72 -22.58 -9.77
C SER A 281 -6.36 -22.01 -10.18
N GLY A 282 -5.27 -22.70 -9.84
CA GLY A 282 -3.91 -22.19 -10.03
C GLY A 282 -3.50 -21.09 -9.05
N LYS A 283 -4.39 -20.73 -8.11
CA LYS A 283 -4.18 -19.70 -7.07
C LYS A 283 -4.00 -20.34 -5.69
N PHE A 284 -3.40 -19.58 -4.77
CA PHE A 284 -3.50 -19.89 -3.34
C PHE A 284 -4.94 -19.64 -2.90
N ARG A 285 -5.53 -20.60 -2.19
CA ARG A 285 -6.91 -20.52 -1.74
C ARG A 285 -6.97 -20.53 -0.22
N LEU A 286 -7.46 -19.44 0.37
CA LEU A 286 -7.82 -19.38 1.77
C LEU A 286 -9.27 -19.82 1.92
N VAL A 287 -9.53 -20.79 2.79
CA VAL A 287 -10.88 -21.26 3.09
C VAL A 287 -11.12 -21.11 4.59
N ASN A 288 -12.21 -20.43 4.95
CA ASN A 288 -12.64 -20.31 6.33
C ASN A 288 -14.01 -20.96 6.51
N PHE A 289 -14.11 -21.86 7.47
CA PHE A 289 -15.37 -22.49 7.94
C PHE A 289 -15.87 -21.75 9.16
N TRP A 290 -17.13 -21.31 9.13
CA TRP A 290 -17.71 -20.42 10.11
C TRP A 290 -19.22 -20.60 10.26
N ALA A 291 -19.82 -19.95 11.27
CA ALA A 291 -21.27 -19.85 11.38
C ALA A 291 -21.67 -18.55 12.08
N THR A 292 -22.92 -18.12 11.87
CA THR A 292 -23.48 -16.92 12.50
C THR A 292 -23.61 -17.02 14.03
N TRP A 293 -23.75 -18.24 14.56
CA TRP A 293 -23.81 -18.53 16.00
C TRP A 293 -22.43 -18.73 16.64
N CYS A 294 -21.36 -18.76 15.85
CA CYS A 294 -19.99 -18.92 16.33
C CYS A 294 -19.41 -17.53 16.68
N ALA A 295 -19.38 -17.17 17.95
CA ALA A 295 -18.94 -15.85 18.40
C ALA A 295 -17.52 -15.49 17.98
N PRO A 296 -16.47 -16.34 18.11
CA PRO A 296 -15.14 -16.04 17.61
C PRO A 296 -15.10 -15.86 16.09
N CYS A 297 -15.86 -16.68 15.33
CA CYS A 297 -15.93 -16.51 13.86
C CYS A 297 -16.47 -15.13 13.47
N VAL A 298 -17.50 -14.64 14.16
CA VAL A 298 -18.12 -13.34 13.92
C VAL A 298 -17.15 -12.21 14.27
N ALA A 299 -16.36 -12.37 15.32
CA ALA A 299 -15.41 -11.36 15.79
C ALA A 299 -14.25 -11.15 14.79
N GLU A 300 -13.72 -12.22 14.20
CA GLU A 300 -12.57 -12.18 13.28
C GLU A 300 -12.95 -11.91 11.82
N PHE A 301 -14.25 -11.91 11.48
CA PHE A 301 -14.69 -11.90 10.07
C PHE A 301 -14.23 -10.67 9.27
N ASP A 302 -14.14 -9.51 9.91
CA ASP A 302 -13.67 -8.27 9.28
C ASP A 302 -12.21 -8.36 8.83
N GLU A 303 -11.38 -9.11 9.56
CA GLU A 303 -9.99 -9.38 9.18
C GLU A 303 -9.90 -10.19 7.89
N PHE A 304 -10.76 -11.20 7.71
CA PHE A 304 -10.82 -11.96 6.46
C PHE A 304 -11.25 -11.11 5.26
N VAL A 305 -12.22 -10.22 5.45
CA VAL A 305 -12.63 -9.27 4.40
C VAL A 305 -11.46 -8.36 4.02
N THR A 306 -10.71 -7.88 5.01
CA THR A 306 -9.50 -7.09 4.81
C THR A 306 -8.42 -7.87 4.05
N ILE A 307 -8.09 -9.08 4.49
CA ILE A 307 -7.13 -9.98 3.84
C ILE A 307 -7.52 -10.26 2.37
N ASN A 308 -8.81 -10.54 2.12
CA ASN A 308 -9.30 -10.70 0.75
C ASN A 308 -9.06 -9.45 -0.10
N ARG A 309 -9.41 -8.26 0.42
CA ARG A 309 -9.23 -6.98 -0.28
C ARG A 309 -7.77 -6.64 -0.55
N MET A 310 -6.86 -7.05 0.34
CA MET A 310 -5.42 -6.90 0.15
C MET A 310 -4.90 -7.80 -0.99
N TYR A 311 -5.26 -9.07 -1.01
CA TYR A 311 -4.57 -10.06 -1.83
C TYR A 311 -5.32 -10.54 -3.08
N ARG A 312 -6.62 -10.26 -3.23
CA ARG A 312 -7.49 -10.78 -4.32
C ARG A 312 -7.03 -10.42 -5.74
N HIS A 313 -6.18 -9.41 -5.89
CA HIS A 313 -5.61 -9.01 -7.19
C HIS A 313 -4.29 -9.74 -7.52
N ARG A 314 -3.85 -10.63 -6.64
CA ARG A 314 -2.71 -11.54 -6.86
C ARG A 314 -3.22 -12.96 -7.17
N ASP A 315 -2.28 -13.93 -7.23
CA ASP A 315 -2.61 -15.35 -7.36
C ASP A 315 -3.23 -15.90 -6.05
N PHE A 316 -4.29 -15.24 -5.58
CA PHE A 316 -4.97 -15.52 -4.32
C PHE A 316 -6.49 -15.46 -4.49
N GLU A 317 -7.21 -16.32 -3.78
CA GLU A 317 -8.66 -16.24 -3.61
C GLU A 317 -9.05 -16.59 -2.18
N PHE A 318 -10.12 -15.97 -1.70
CA PHE A 318 -10.72 -16.25 -0.42
C PHE A 318 -12.13 -16.81 -0.60
N VAL A 319 -12.42 -17.91 0.11
CA VAL A 319 -13.72 -18.58 0.10
C VAL A 319 -14.18 -18.78 1.53
N THR A 320 -15.42 -18.41 1.85
CA THR A 320 -16.04 -18.75 3.13
C THR A 320 -17.00 -19.92 2.93
N VAL A 321 -17.08 -20.80 3.91
CA VAL A 321 -18.03 -21.90 3.98
C VAL A 321 -18.79 -21.81 5.29
N SER A 322 -20.04 -21.37 5.23
CA SER A 322 -20.93 -21.37 6.40
C SER A 322 -21.41 -22.79 6.68
N ILE A 323 -21.35 -23.19 7.95
CA ILE A 323 -21.92 -24.47 8.45
C ILE A 323 -23.25 -24.26 9.19
N ASN A 324 -23.90 -23.11 8.97
CA ASN A 324 -25.27 -22.91 9.38
C ASN A 324 -26.19 -23.95 8.72
N ARG A 325 -27.36 -24.17 9.29
CA ARG A 325 -28.35 -25.04 8.65
C ARG A 325 -28.81 -24.46 7.32
N PRO A 326 -29.18 -25.32 6.34
CA PRO A 326 -29.60 -24.86 5.01
C PRO A 326 -30.81 -23.90 5.01
N ASP A 327 -31.67 -23.98 6.00
CA ASP A 327 -32.84 -23.09 6.17
C ASP A 327 -32.47 -21.71 6.73
N GLU A 328 -31.24 -21.50 7.21
CA GLU A 328 -30.72 -20.24 7.73
C GLU A 328 -30.02 -19.37 6.66
N GLU A 329 -30.12 -19.72 5.37
CA GLU A 329 -29.45 -19.03 4.24
C GLU A 329 -29.69 -17.52 4.25
N LYS A 330 -30.92 -17.09 4.60
CA LYS A 330 -31.24 -15.65 4.67
C LYS A 330 -30.41 -14.93 5.73
N SER A 331 -30.28 -15.50 6.92
CA SER A 331 -29.49 -14.92 8.02
C SER A 331 -27.99 -14.88 7.70
N VAL A 332 -27.50 -15.93 7.03
CA VAL A 332 -26.12 -15.98 6.55
C VAL A 332 -25.87 -14.86 5.53
N LEU A 333 -26.75 -14.68 4.56
CA LEU A 333 -26.60 -13.63 3.55
C LEU A 333 -26.69 -12.23 4.15
N GLU A 334 -27.59 -12.00 5.11
CA GLU A 334 -27.71 -10.71 5.81
C GLU A 334 -26.42 -10.39 6.58
N PHE A 335 -25.83 -11.37 7.26
CA PHE A 335 -24.54 -11.21 7.93
C PHE A 335 -23.43 -10.87 6.94
N LEU A 336 -23.29 -11.62 5.85
CA LEU A 336 -22.28 -11.39 4.80
C LEU A 336 -22.41 -10.00 4.18
N LYS A 337 -23.64 -9.53 3.92
CA LYS A 337 -23.91 -8.17 3.44
C LYS A 337 -23.49 -7.12 4.45
N LYS A 338 -23.79 -7.31 5.74
CA LYS A 338 -23.37 -6.40 6.82
C LYS A 338 -21.84 -6.31 6.89
N LYS A 339 -21.12 -7.41 6.64
CA LYS A 339 -19.66 -7.48 6.62
C LYS A 339 -19.06 -7.08 5.27
N GLN A 340 -19.89 -6.77 4.26
CA GLN A 340 -19.44 -6.44 2.89
C GLN A 340 -18.52 -7.53 2.29
N ALA A 341 -18.83 -8.79 2.54
CA ALA A 341 -18.05 -9.95 2.12
C ALA A 341 -18.31 -10.29 0.64
N SER A 342 -17.71 -9.53 -0.26
CA SER A 342 -17.84 -9.67 -1.72
C SER A 342 -17.01 -10.83 -2.32
N ASN A 343 -16.30 -11.59 -1.49
CA ASN A 343 -15.62 -12.83 -1.88
C ASN A 343 -16.63 -13.95 -2.23
N ARG A 344 -16.13 -15.09 -2.64
CA ARG A 344 -16.94 -16.29 -2.83
C ARG A 344 -17.42 -16.82 -1.48
N ASN A 345 -18.75 -16.86 -1.25
CA ASN A 345 -19.35 -17.36 -0.03
C ASN A 345 -20.21 -18.56 -0.33
N LEU A 346 -20.06 -19.61 0.48
CA LEU A 346 -20.79 -20.86 0.36
C LEU A 346 -21.55 -21.14 1.65
N LEU A 347 -22.71 -21.79 1.52
CA LEU A 347 -23.47 -22.40 2.61
C LEU A 347 -23.51 -23.90 2.36
N PHE A 348 -23.03 -24.70 3.33
CA PHE A 348 -23.08 -26.15 3.18
C PHE A 348 -24.53 -26.64 3.14
N ALA A 349 -24.86 -27.42 2.13
CA ALA A 349 -26.24 -27.80 1.82
C ALA A 349 -26.79 -28.94 2.69
N SER A 350 -26.02 -29.45 3.67
CA SER A 350 -26.40 -30.51 4.58
C SER A 350 -26.12 -30.12 6.04
N SER A 351 -26.90 -30.66 6.96
CA SER A 351 -26.63 -30.56 8.41
C SER A 351 -25.67 -31.68 8.91
N GLU A 352 -25.32 -32.60 8.03
CA GLU A 352 -24.45 -33.74 8.39
C GLU A 352 -22.99 -33.32 8.45
N ARG A 353 -22.48 -33.13 9.64
CA ARG A 353 -21.11 -32.70 9.92
C ARG A 353 -20.05 -33.67 9.36
N GLU A 354 -20.31 -34.98 9.45
CA GLU A 354 -19.39 -35.99 8.91
C GLU A 354 -19.23 -35.88 7.37
N ALA A 355 -20.32 -35.58 6.66
CA ALA A 355 -20.27 -35.38 5.23
C ALA A 355 -19.40 -34.17 4.85
N LEU A 356 -19.46 -33.11 5.65
CA LEU A 356 -18.61 -31.92 5.52
C LEU A 356 -17.13 -32.24 5.74
N ILE A 357 -16.79 -32.90 6.86
CA ILE A 357 -15.44 -33.29 7.26
C ILE A 357 -14.82 -34.19 6.18
N ASN A 358 -15.51 -35.29 5.83
CA ASN A 358 -15.03 -36.26 4.85
C ASN A 358 -14.86 -35.68 3.44
N ALA A 359 -15.63 -34.65 3.10
CA ALA A 359 -15.53 -33.99 1.80
C ALA A 359 -14.35 -33.03 1.71
N PHE A 360 -13.94 -32.39 2.82
CA PHE A 360 -12.95 -31.34 2.78
C PHE A 360 -11.63 -31.70 3.46
N ASP A 361 -11.65 -32.06 4.74
CA ASP A 361 -10.44 -32.39 5.50
C ASP A 361 -10.76 -33.44 6.57
N PRO A 362 -10.44 -34.72 6.35
CA PRO A 362 -10.70 -35.79 7.32
C PRO A 362 -9.97 -35.65 8.66
N ASP A 363 -8.90 -34.84 8.70
CA ASP A 363 -8.15 -34.56 9.94
C ASP A 363 -8.85 -33.49 10.80
N TRP A 364 -9.86 -32.79 10.26
CA TRP A 364 -10.62 -31.78 10.97
C TRP A 364 -11.76 -32.39 11.77
N GLN A 365 -11.94 -31.94 13.00
CA GLN A 365 -12.98 -32.46 13.91
C GLN A 365 -14.34 -31.74 13.74
N GLY A 366 -14.47 -30.85 12.72
CA GLY A 366 -15.70 -30.12 12.45
C GLY A 366 -15.97 -28.92 13.37
N ALA A 367 -15.01 -28.53 14.23
CA ALA A 367 -15.12 -27.33 15.05
C ALA A 367 -14.90 -26.06 14.22
N VAL A 368 -15.55 -24.95 14.60
CA VAL A 368 -15.40 -23.65 13.95
C VAL A 368 -15.03 -22.60 15.00
N PRO A 369 -14.21 -21.59 14.64
CA PRO A 369 -13.65 -21.32 13.30
C PRO A 369 -12.59 -22.36 12.88
N TYR A 370 -12.52 -22.61 11.58
CA TYR A 370 -11.47 -23.42 10.97
C TYR A 370 -10.98 -22.76 9.69
N THR A 371 -9.69 -22.45 9.63
CA THR A 371 -9.07 -21.74 8.51
C THR A 371 -7.93 -22.54 7.92
N VAL A 372 -7.92 -22.68 6.60
CA VAL A 372 -6.84 -23.34 5.87
C VAL A 372 -6.38 -22.52 4.67
N LEU A 373 -5.07 -22.53 4.42
CA LEU A 373 -4.47 -22.05 3.18
C LEU A 373 -4.06 -23.26 2.34
N ILE A 374 -4.58 -23.31 1.11
CA ILE A 374 -4.33 -24.38 0.15
C ILE A 374 -3.47 -23.81 -0.98
N ASN A 375 -2.38 -24.48 -1.30
CA ASN A 375 -1.56 -24.08 -2.45
C ASN A 375 -2.21 -24.49 -3.79
N PRO A 376 -1.71 -23.98 -4.94
CA PRO A 376 -2.26 -24.32 -6.25
C PRO A 376 -2.23 -25.81 -6.63
N GLU A 377 -1.40 -26.60 -5.94
CA GLU A 377 -1.30 -28.06 -6.12
C GLU A 377 -2.28 -28.83 -5.21
N GLY A 378 -3.17 -28.11 -4.50
CA GLY A 378 -4.20 -28.72 -3.64
C GLY A 378 -3.66 -29.17 -2.27
N LYS A 379 -2.45 -28.80 -1.87
CA LYS A 379 -1.91 -29.14 -0.55
C LYS A 379 -2.28 -28.06 0.48
N ILE A 380 -2.79 -28.45 1.65
CA ILE A 380 -2.92 -27.55 2.79
C ILE A 380 -1.52 -27.22 3.31
N ILE A 381 -1.17 -25.95 3.31
CA ILE A 381 0.15 -25.44 3.74
C ILE A 381 0.09 -24.66 5.04
N HIS A 382 -1.12 -24.29 5.49
CA HIS A 382 -1.37 -23.64 6.76
C HIS A 382 -2.74 -24.06 7.30
N ARG A 383 -2.86 -24.28 8.62
CA ARG A 383 -4.11 -24.59 9.32
C ARG A 383 -4.19 -23.79 10.60
N GLU A 384 -5.35 -23.22 10.87
CA GLU A 384 -5.70 -22.65 12.17
C GLU A 384 -7.04 -23.22 12.63
N LEU A 385 -7.04 -23.77 13.83
CA LEU A 385 -8.21 -24.10 14.64
C LEU A 385 -8.36 -22.99 15.66
N ASP A 386 -9.57 -22.56 15.95
CA ASP A 386 -9.88 -21.34 16.71
C ASP A 386 -9.59 -20.04 15.93
N SER A 387 -9.61 -18.89 16.63
CA SER A 387 -9.43 -17.58 16.04
C SER A 387 -8.05 -17.40 15.42
N ILE A 388 -8.00 -16.74 14.27
CA ILE A 388 -6.75 -16.43 13.58
C ILE A 388 -5.91 -15.39 14.35
N ASP A 389 -4.58 -15.50 14.20
CA ASP A 389 -3.69 -14.35 14.30
C ASP A 389 -3.59 -13.69 12.92
N PRO A 390 -4.20 -12.49 12.71
CA PRO A 390 -4.25 -11.87 11.40
C PRO A 390 -2.85 -11.58 10.81
N LEU A 391 -1.87 -11.25 11.65
CA LEU A 391 -0.51 -10.99 11.18
C LEU A 391 0.20 -12.29 10.78
N ALA A 392 0.08 -13.34 11.58
CA ALA A 392 0.63 -14.65 11.26
C ALA A 392 0.04 -15.21 9.96
N LEU A 393 -1.28 -15.08 9.77
CA LEU A 393 -1.95 -15.51 8.54
C LEU A 393 -1.49 -14.70 7.32
N LYS A 394 -1.41 -13.36 7.41
CA LYS A 394 -0.86 -12.51 6.35
C LYS A 394 0.56 -12.92 5.97
N ARG A 395 1.40 -13.22 6.94
CA ARG A 395 2.77 -13.72 6.73
C ARG A 395 2.80 -15.07 6.02
N ALA A 396 1.96 -16.01 6.43
CA ALA A 396 1.86 -17.31 5.77
C ALA A 396 1.45 -17.17 4.29
N ILE A 397 0.46 -16.30 4.00
CA ILE A 397 0.01 -15.99 2.64
C ILE A 397 1.14 -15.35 1.82
N GLN A 398 1.80 -14.31 2.37
CA GLN A 398 2.89 -13.60 1.69
C GLN A 398 4.07 -14.53 1.38
N LYS A 399 4.49 -15.33 2.37
CA LYS A 399 5.57 -16.29 2.21
C LYS A 399 5.26 -17.27 1.07
N ALA A 400 4.08 -17.87 1.09
CA ALA A 400 3.68 -18.86 0.09
C ALA A 400 3.65 -18.26 -1.34
N MET A 401 3.07 -17.04 -1.49
CA MET A 401 3.00 -16.38 -2.80
C MET A 401 4.38 -15.95 -3.32
N ASN A 402 5.27 -15.47 -2.43
CA ASN A 402 6.59 -14.97 -2.82
C ASN A 402 7.56 -16.12 -3.15
N GLU A 403 7.46 -17.28 -2.48
CA GLU A 403 8.26 -18.48 -2.80
C GLU A 403 7.93 -19.04 -4.19
N ARG A 404 6.68 -18.94 -4.63
CA ARG A 404 6.26 -19.44 -5.96
C ARG A 404 6.65 -18.52 -7.10
N LYS A 405 6.50 -17.24 -6.91
CA LYS A 405 6.84 -16.18 -7.89
C LYS A 405 7.61 -15.08 -7.16
N PRO A 406 8.93 -15.27 -6.97
CA PRO A 406 9.74 -14.17 -6.48
C PRO A 406 9.62 -13.01 -7.47
N TRP A 407 9.36 -11.84 -6.94
CA TRP A 407 9.10 -10.60 -7.68
C TRP A 407 10.12 -10.28 -8.76
#